data_24526d0ec923632493e424a4e4e4d975
#
_entry.id   24526d0ec923632493e424a4e4e4d975
#
_cell.length_a   1.000
_cell.length_b   1.000
_cell.length_c   1.000
_cell.angle_alpha   90.00
_cell.angle_beta   90.00
_cell.angle_gamma   90.00
#
_symmetry.space_group_name_H-M   'P 1'
#
loop_
_entity.id
_entity.type
_entity.pdbx_description
1 polymer ?
#
loop_
_entity_poly.entity_id
_entity_poly.type
_entity_poly.pdbx_seq_one_letter_code
_entity_poly.pdbx_strand_id
1 'polypeptide(L)'
;SFRGHGGPLGADLSAYFPAPDDDGSTPIALAQVIPGGHVAASQAIREQIDGARRRLDVMNPYVTDADMLGRILAAARRGVSVRLVVSQTSNNAQATAALKHYYPDLTEAGVELWELPDTVVHAKVVVADDVVSFGTVNLDAWALYRNNEIAMLARSAETAELIEERLFEPDIARSKRGVPPAGARERFESWLWNTLGSFL
;
A
#
# COMPACT_ATOMS: atom_id res chain seq x y z
N SER A 1 7.47 23.22 12.39
CA SER A 1 6.64 23.73 11.29
C SER A 1 7.02 23.01 10.02
N PHE A 2 6.16 22.05 9.62
CA PHE A 2 6.33 21.34 8.36
C PHE A 2 5.99 22.29 7.21
N ARG A 3 6.95 22.57 6.35
CA ARG A 3 6.71 23.27 5.10
C ARG A 3 6.39 22.21 4.04
N GLY A 4 5.13 22.18 3.55
CA GLY A 4 4.78 21.41 2.39
C GLY A 4 5.46 21.97 1.15
N HIS A 5 6.37 21.22 0.56
CA HIS A 5 6.90 21.50 -0.77
C HIS A 5 6.23 20.53 -1.74
N GLY A 6 5.30 21.05 -2.55
CA GLY A 6 4.90 20.38 -3.77
C GLY A 6 6.07 20.40 -4.76
N GLY A 7 6.81 19.32 -4.85
CA GLY A 7 7.86 19.11 -5.83
C GLY A 7 7.33 18.38 -7.07
N PRO A 8 8.04 18.47 -8.22
CA PRO A 8 7.64 17.81 -9.44
C PRO A 8 7.71 16.28 -9.33
N LEU A 9 6.89 15.61 -10.11
CA LEU A 9 6.71 14.17 -10.27
C LEU A 9 8.04 13.38 -10.53
N GLY A 10 8.80 13.20 -9.50
CA GLY A 10 9.92 12.29 -9.42
C GLY A 10 10.04 11.92 -7.97
N ALA A 11 9.96 10.62 -7.67
CA ALA A 11 9.90 10.09 -6.32
C ALA A 11 11.12 10.49 -5.48
N ASP A 12 11.17 11.74 -5.05
CA ASP A 12 12.20 12.26 -4.15
C ASP A 12 11.67 12.26 -2.71
N LEU A 13 11.83 11.12 -2.06
CA LEU A 13 11.51 10.97 -0.64
C LEU A 13 12.51 11.70 0.27
N SER A 14 13.56 12.30 -0.27
CA SER A 14 14.58 13.00 0.53
C SER A 14 14.01 14.16 1.36
N ALA A 15 12.88 14.74 0.89
CA ALA A 15 12.19 15.80 1.62
C ALA A 15 11.55 15.32 2.95
N TYR A 16 11.34 14.01 3.09
CA TYR A 16 10.75 13.41 4.30
C TYR A 16 11.80 12.93 5.29
N PHE A 17 13.03 12.67 4.84
CA PHE A 17 14.08 12.17 5.72
C PHE A 17 15.02 13.29 6.13
N PRO A 18 15.24 13.50 7.44
CA PRO A 18 16.33 14.33 7.92
C PRO A 18 17.67 13.75 7.45
N ALA A 19 18.71 14.56 7.45
CA ALA A 19 20.06 14.04 7.26
C ALA A 19 20.35 12.97 8.34
N PRO A 20 21.06 11.89 8.00
CA PRO A 20 21.46 10.90 9.00
C PRO A 20 22.24 11.59 10.13
N ASP A 21 21.92 11.23 11.36
CA ASP A 21 22.72 11.64 12.50
C ASP A 21 24.07 10.93 12.47
N ASP A 22 25.10 11.57 13.04
CA ASP A 22 26.48 11.04 13.05
C ASP A 22 26.62 9.73 13.89
N ASP A 23 25.58 9.35 14.61
CA ASP A 23 25.54 8.12 15.45
C ASP A 23 25.07 6.86 14.69
N GLY A 24 24.79 6.97 13.39
CA GLY A 24 24.31 5.86 12.55
C GLY A 24 22.86 5.47 12.78
N SER A 25 22.07 6.31 13.45
CA SER A 25 20.64 6.08 13.64
C SER A 25 19.88 6.09 12.32
N THR A 26 18.83 5.28 12.22
CA THR A 26 17.93 5.26 11.08
C THR A 26 17.00 6.48 11.13
N PRO A 27 17.04 7.39 10.15
CA PRO A 27 16.14 8.54 10.15
C PRO A 27 14.68 8.08 9.94
N ILE A 28 13.80 8.55 10.81
CA ILE A 28 12.37 8.30 10.74
C ILE A 28 11.64 9.60 10.44
N ALA A 29 10.85 9.61 9.37
CA ALA A 29 9.94 10.69 9.05
C ALA A 29 8.52 10.36 9.54
N LEU A 30 7.81 11.39 10.01
CA LEU A 30 6.42 11.31 10.41
C LEU A 30 5.57 12.15 9.46
N ALA A 31 4.57 11.52 8.84
CA ALA A 31 3.65 12.19 7.95
C ALA A 31 2.20 11.97 8.40
N GLN A 32 1.32 12.93 8.10
CA GLN A 32 -0.08 12.92 8.53
C GLN A 32 -1.03 13.13 7.35
N VAL A 33 -2.24 12.58 7.49
CA VAL A 33 -3.43 13.00 6.75
C VAL A 33 -4.32 13.77 7.73
N ILE A 34 -4.72 14.97 7.37
CA ILE A 34 -5.65 15.80 8.13
C ILE A 34 -6.77 16.22 7.17
N PRO A 35 -8.03 15.89 7.45
CA PRO A 35 -9.15 16.21 6.57
C PRO A 35 -9.25 17.71 6.26
N GLY A 36 -9.43 18.06 5.00
CA GLY A 36 -9.47 19.45 4.53
C GLY A 36 -8.14 20.22 4.60
N GLY A 37 -7.04 19.53 4.88
CA GLY A 37 -5.70 20.13 5.02
C GLY A 37 -4.61 19.28 4.37
N HIS A 38 -3.66 18.83 5.18
CA HIS A 38 -2.49 18.13 4.69
C HIS A 38 -2.75 16.64 4.41
N VAL A 39 -2.27 16.16 3.26
CA VAL A 39 -2.28 14.74 2.86
C VAL A 39 -0.85 14.19 2.73
N ALA A 40 0.05 14.66 3.59
CA ALA A 40 1.47 14.33 3.50
C ALA A 40 1.75 12.82 3.56
N ALA A 41 1.03 12.08 4.42
CA ALA A 41 1.19 10.63 4.50
C ALA A 41 0.77 9.93 3.19
N SER A 42 -0.36 10.34 2.60
CA SER A 42 -0.83 9.80 1.33
C SER A 42 0.16 10.12 0.20
N GLN A 43 0.71 11.33 0.19
CA GLN A 43 1.69 11.75 -0.80
C GLN A 43 3.00 10.96 -0.64
N ALA A 44 3.49 10.79 0.58
CA ALA A 44 4.70 10.02 0.86
C ALA A 44 4.56 8.55 0.42
N ILE A 45 3.41 7.92 0.67
CA ILE A 45 3.15 6.54 0.22
C ILE A 45 3.10 6.46 -1.32
N ARG A 46 2.50 7.45 -2.01
CA ARG A 46 2.53 7.52 -3.47
C ARG A 46 3.96 7.59 -4.01
N GLU A 47 4.74 8.49 -3.47
CA GLU A 47 6.14 8.68 -3.88
C GLU A 47 6.99 7.44 -3.60
N GLN A 48 6.73 6.76 -2.49
CA GLN A 48 7.36 5.49 -2.15
C GLN A 48 7.03 4.41 -3.20
N ILE A 49 5.77 4.23 -3.58
CA ILE A 49 5.35 3.25 -4.60
C ILE A 49 5.94 3.61 -5.97
N ASP A 50 5.89 4.88 -6.35
CA ASP A 50 6.44 5.35 -7.63
C ASP A 50 7.96 5.21 -7.69
N GLY A 51 8.63 5.35 -6.55
CA GLY A 51 10.07 5.25 -6.40
C GLY A 51 10.63 3.83 -6.45
N ALA A 52 9.80 2.80 -6.25
CA ALA A 52 10.22 1.40 -6.26
C ALA A 52 10.92 1.01 -7.56
N ARG A 53 12.07 0.33 -7.44
CA ARG A 53 12.91 -0.08 -8.58
C ARG A 53 13.08 -1.59 -8.69
N ARG A 54 13.14 -2.30 -7.57
CA ARG A 54 13.39 -3.74 -7.50
C ARG A 54 12.23 -4.48 -6.90
N ARG A 55 11.72 -4.00 -5.76
CA ARG A 55 10.73 -4.67 -4.94
C ARG A 55 9.71 -3.66 -4.40
N LEU A 56 8.47 -4.10 -4.38
CA LEU A 56 7.36 -3.40 -3.73
C LEU A 56 6.48 -4.42 -3.03
N ASP A 57 6.45 -4.41 -1.71
CA ASP A 57 5.61 -5.26 -0.90
C ASP A 57 4.59 -4.42 -0.15
N VAL A 58 3.34 -4.76 -0.31
CA VAL A 58 2.20 -4.03 0.28
C VAL A 58 1.38 -4.99 1.12
N MET A 59 1.23 -4.67 2.40
CA MET A 59 0.28 -5.35 3.28
C MET A 59 -0.71 -4.31 3.82
N ASN A 60 -1.97 -4.45 3.45
CA ASN A 60 -2.99 -3.48 3.82
C ASN A 60 -4.38 -4.13 3.84
N PRO A 61 -5.24 -3.83 4.83
CA PRO A 61 -6.57 -4.42 4.91
C PRO A 61 -7.48 -3.98 3.77
N TYR A 62 -7.32 -2.74 3.31
CA TYR A 62 -8.19 -2.14 2.28
C TYR A 62 -7.34 -1.43 1.24
N VAL A 63 -7.33 -1.98 0.02
CA VAL A 63 -6.65 -1.42 -1.14
C VAL A 63 -7.70 -1.20 -2.22
N THR A 64 -8.41 -0.08 -2.13
CA THR A 64 -9.55 0.22 -3.01
C THR A 64 -9.45 1.56 -3.72
N ASP A 65 -8.47 2.38 -3.35
CA ASP A 65 -8.21 3.64 -4.05
C ASP A 65 -7.60 3.38 -5.44
N ALA A 66 -8.27 3.89 -6.47
CA ALA A 66 -7.90 3.63 -7.87
C ALA A 66 -6.52 4.23 -8.23
N ASP A 67 -6.12 5.36 -7.64
CA ASP A 67 -4.80 5.95 -7.87
C ASP A 67 -3.70 5.08 -7.27
N MET A 68 -3.88 4.59 -6.05
CA MET A 68 -2.92 3.68 -5.41
C MET A 68 -2.79 2.35 -6.17
N LEU A 69 -3.90 1.76 -6.58
CA LEU A 69 -3.90 0.54 -7.41
C LEU A 69 -3.23 0.79 -8.78
N GLY A 70 -3.50 1.93 -9.40
CA GLY A 70 -2.85 2.32 -10.66
C GLY A 70 -1.33 2.44 -10.52
N ARG A 71 -0.82 2.96 -9.39
CA ARG A 71 0.62 3.06 -9.10
C ARG A 71 1.26 1.69 -8.85
N ILE A 72 0.58 0.81 -8.12
CA ILE A 72 1.01 -0.59 -7.91
C ILE A 72 1.13 -1.31 -9.26
N LEU A 73 0.10 -1.19 -10.11
CA LEU A 73 0.11 -1.73 -11.47
C LEU A 73 1.25 -1.15 -12.31
N ALA A 74 1.46 0.16 -12.23
CA ALA A 74 2.55 0.82 -12.95
C ALA A 74 3.93 0.34 -12.48
N ALA A 75 4.11 0.08 -11.18
CA ALA A 75 5.34 -0.49 -10.63
C ALA A 75 5.60 -1.89 -11.21
N ALA A 76 4.60 -2.78 -11.21
CA ALA A 76 4.72 -4.10 -11.80
C ALA A 76 5.06 -4.04 -13.31
N ARG A 77 4.39 -3.17 -14.06
CA ARG A 77 4.66 -2.97 -15.49
C ARG A 77 6.05 -2.39 -15.78
N ARG A 78 6.68 -1.72 -14.81
CA ARG A 78 8.10 -1.30 -14.91
C ARG A 78 9.07 -2.45 -14.63
N GLY A 79 8.60 -3.64 -14.27
CA GLY A 79 9.43 -4.81 -13.95
C GLY A 79 9.81 -4.89 -12.47
N VAL A 80 9.19 -4.11 -11.60
CA VAL A 80 9.34 -4.24 -10.15
C VAL A 80 8.67 -5.52 -9.69
N SER A 81 9.33 -6.31 -8.84
CA SER A 81 8.71 -7.46 -8.17
C SER A 81 7.69 -6.94 -7.16
N VAL A 82 6.40 -7.21 -7.38
CA VAL A 82 5.32 -6.67 -6.56
C VAL A 82 4.57 -7.79 -5.87
N ARG A 83 4.44 -7.71 -4.54
CA ARG A 83 3.60 -8.59 -3.72
C ARG A 83 2.54 -7.77 -2.99
N LEU A 84 1.30 -8.20 -3.06
CA LEU A 84 0.17 -7.59 -2.37
C LEU A 84 -0.46 -8.63 -1.44
N VAL A 85 -0.39 -8.39 -0.13
CA VAL A 85 -0.96 -9.25 0.91
C VAL A 85 -2.20 -8.59 1.48
N VAL A 86 -3.32 -9.29 1.39
CA VAL A 86 -4.63 -8.82 1.86
C VAL A 86 -5.35 -9.91 2.64
N SER A 87 -6.46 -9.58 3.29
CA SER A 87 -7.33 -10.59 3.90
C SER A 87 -8.13 -11.35 2.85
N GLN A 88 -8.24 -12.65 2.98
CA GLN A 88 -9.19 -13.45 2.19
C GLN A 88 -10.65 -13.05 2.51
N THR A 89 -10.91 -12.81 3.80
CA THR A 89 -12.17 -12.27 4.31
C THR A 89 -11.89 -11.10 5.23
N SER A 90 -12.69 -10.05 5.17
CA SER A 90 -12.54 -8.89 6.05
C SER A 90 -13.86 -8.54 6.70
N ASN A 91 -13.81 -7.71 7.74
CA ASN A 91 -15.00 -7.10 8.34
C ASN A 91 -15.70 -6.09 7.41
N ASN A 92 -15.09 -5.77 6.27
CA ASN A 92 -15.67 -4.98 5.18
C ASN A 92 -15.69 -5.82 3.89
N ALA A 93 -16.75 -6.62 3.72
CA ALA A 93 -16.91 -7.47 2.53
C ALA A 93 -16.99 -6.67 1.22
N GLN A 94 -17.46 -5.43 1.28
CA GLN A 94 -17.57 -4.53 0.14
C GLN A 94 -16.19 -4.11 -0.36
N ALA A 95 -15.28 -3.72 0.55
CA ALA A 95 -13.91 -3.39 0.19
C ALA A 95 -13.17 -4.61 -0.40
N THR A 96 -13.38 -5.80 0.14
CA THR A 96 -12.82 -7.04 -0.42
C THR A 96 -13.36 -7.30 -1.82
N ALA A 97 -14.66 -7.15 -2.04
CA ALA A 97 -15.26 -7.32 -3.36
C ALA A 97 -14.76 -6.25 -4.37
N ALA A 98 -14.65 -5.00 -3.94
CA ALA A 98 -14.13 -3.91 -4.76
C ALA A 98 -12.68 -4.17 -5.21
N LEU A 99 -11.81 -4.63 -4.31
CA LEU A 99 -10.43 -4.98 -4.66
C LEU A 99 -10.38 -6.12 -5.68
N LYS A 100 -11.25 -7.12 -5.58
CA LYS A 100 -11.31 -8.24 -6.54
C LYS A 100 -11.62 -7.82 -7.98
N HIS A 101 -12.20 -6.65 -8.17
CA HIS A 101 -12.37 -6.06 -9.50
C HIS A 101 -11.03 -5.85 -10.22
N TYR A 102 -9.98 -5.53 -9.51
CA TYR A 102 -8.64 -5.28 -10.05
C TYR A 102 -7.74 -6.54 -10.15
N TYR A 103 -8.18 -7.68 -9.64
CA TYR A 103 -7.37 -8.91 -9.66
C TYR A 103 -6.95 -9.35 -11.06
N PRO A 104 -7.81 -9.29 -12.11
CA PRO A 104 -7.37 -9.60 -13.46
C PRO A 104 -6.18 -8.74 -13.90
N ASP A 105 -6.29 -7.42 -13.76
CA ASP A 105 -5.25 -6.48 -14.19
C ASP A 105 -3.96 -6.64 -13.36
N LEU A 106 -4.08 -6.86 -12.04
CA LEU A 106 -2.96 -7.07 -11.14
C LEU A 106 -2.21 -8.36 -11.50
N THR A 107 -2.93 -9.46 -11.73
CA THR A 107 -2.31 -10.74 -12.12
C THR A 107 -1.70 -10.69 -13.51
N GLU A 108 -2.35 -10.04 -14.47
CA GLU A 108 -1.80 -9.83 -15.82
C GLU A 108 -0.50 -9.01 -15.79
N ALA A 109 -0.43 -8.00 -14.92
CA ALA A 109 0.77 -7.20 -14.72
C ALA A 109 1.88 -7.94 -13.95
N GLY A 110 1.64 -9.15 -13.45
CA GLY A 110 2.62 -9.96 -12.71
C GLY A 110 2.67 -9.69 -11.21
N VAL A 111 1.67 -8.98 -10.65
CA VAL A 111 1.57 -8.79 -9.20
C VAL A 111 1.25 -10.13 -8.52
N GLU A 112 2.02 -10.47 -7.50
CA GLU A 112 1.75 -11.61 -6.65
C GLU A 112 0.71 -11.24 -5.60
N LEU A 113 -0.53 -11.70 -5.84
CA LEU A 113 -1.63 -11.52 -4.90
C LEU A 113 -1.64 -12.64 -3.87
N TRP A 114 -1.65 -12.28 -2.59
CA TRP A 114 -1.69 -13.21 -1.47
C TRP A 114 -2.89 -12.90 -0.57
N GLU A 115 -3.78 -13.85 -0.41
CA GLU A 115 -4.95 -13.77 0.47
C GLU A 115 -4.68 -14.55 1.76
N LEU A 116 -4.57 -13.86 2.88
CA LEU A 116 -4.39 -14.46 4.19
C LEU A 116 -5.73 -15.01 4.71
N PRO A 117 -5.86 -16.34 4.91
CA PRO A 117 -7.09 -16.95 5.39
C PRO A 117 -7.25 -16.76 6.91
N ASP A 118 -8.47 -16.94 7.39
CA ASP A 118 -8.82 -17.11 8.81
C ASP A 118 -8.40 -15.97 9.76
N THR A 119 -7.94 -14.85 9.20
CA THR A 119 -7.58 -13.67 9.98
C THR A 119 -7.81 -12.41 9.17
N VAL A 120 -8.02 -11.29 9.86
CA VAL A 120 -8.10 -9.97 9.23
C VAL A 120 -6.71 -9.33 9.28
N VAL A 121 -6.11 -9.12 8.12
CA VAL A 121 -4.94 -8.26 8.00
C VAL A 121 -5.30 -6.88 8.54
N HIS A 122 -4.55 -6.39 9.51
CA HIS A 122 -4.73 -5.02 10.02
C HIS A 122 -3.43 -4.20 9.93
N ALA A 123 -2.35 -4.79 9.47
CA ALA A 123 -1.12 -4.08 9.14
C ALA A 123 -1.35 -3.12 7.96
N LYS A 124 -0.75 -1.95 8.02
CA LYS A 124 -0.66 -0.98 6.93
C LYS A 124 0.82 -0.70 6.74
N VAL A 125 1.43 -1.51 5.89
CA VAL A 125 2.87 -1.52 5.66
C VAL A 125 3.14 -1.54 4.17
N VAL A 126 4.04 -0.68 3.73
CA VAL A 126 4.59 -0.69 2.38
C VAL A 126 6.12 -0.74 2.50
N VAL A 127 6.72 -1.69 1.81
CA VAL A 127 8.18 -1.80 1.64
C VAL A 127 8.49 -1.58 0.17
N ALA A 128 9.26 -0.55 -0.12
CA ALA A 128 9.75 -0.25 -1.47
C ALA A 128 11.27 -0.14 -1.44
N ASP A 129 11.95 -1.15 -1.93
CA ASP A 129 13.40 -1.32 -1.85
C ASP A 129 13.93 -1.22 -0.40
N ASP A 130 14.53 -0.08 -0.01
CA ASP A 130 15.05 0.22 1.31
C ASP A 130 14.18 1.17 2.13
N VAL A 131 13.02 1.56 1.60
CA VAL A 131 12.08 2.46 2.26
C VAL A 131 10.90 1.66 2.80
N VAL A 132 10.60 1.85 4.07
CA VAL A 132 9.45 1.25 4.76
C VAL A 132 8.52 2.36 5.20
N SER A 133 7.23 2.20 4.96
CA SER A 133 6.20 3.00 5.64
C SER A 133 5.24 2.09 6.40
N PHE A 134 4.82 2.55 7.58
CA PHE A 134 3.84 1.84 8.40
C PHE A 134 3.05 2.85 9.26
N GLY A 135 1.85 2.48 9.65
CA GLY A 135 0.99 3.38 10.42
C GLY A 135 -0.48 3.00 10.41
N THR A 136 -1.33 4.02 10.30
CA THR A 136 -2.78 3.83 10.33
C THR A 136 -3.44 3.95 8.95
N VAL A 137 -2.70 4.37 7.92
CA VAL A 137 -3.23 4.71 6.59
C VAL A 137 -3.61 3.47 5.80
N ASN A 138 -4.91 3.23 5.62
CA ASN A 138 -5.37 2.30 4.61
C ASN A 138 -5.19 2.89 3.20
N LEU A 139 -5.11 2.03 2.19
CA LEU A 139 -5.08 2.46 0.79
C LEU A 139 -6.49 2.56 0.20
N ASP A 140 -7.37 3.24 0.93
CA ASP A 140 -8.74 3.59 0.54
C ASP A 140 -8.96 5.10 0.60
N ALA A 141 -10.01 5.59 -0.05
CA ALA A 141 -10.28 7.02 -0.18
C ALA A 141 -10.55 7.71 1.18
N TRP A 142 -11.05 6.99 2.17
CA TRP A 142 -11.32 7.56 3.49
C TRP A 142 -10.03 7.83 4.25
N ALA A 143 -9.14 6.83 4.33
CA ALA A 143 -7.86 6.98 5.01
C ALA A 143 -6.94 7.97 4.28
N LEU A 144 -6.95 7.95 2.94
CA LEU A 144 -6.06 8.80 2.15
C LEU A 144 -6.43 10.28 2.13
N TYR A 145 -7.73 10.62 2.35
CA TYR A 145 -8.20 12.01 2.14
C TYR A 145 -9.11 12.57 3.23
N ARG A 146 -9.73 11.73 4.06
CA ARG A 146 -10.84 12.15 4.93
C ARG A 146 -10.66 11.84 6.41
N ASN A 147 -9.86 10.83 6.77
CA ASN A 147 -9.57 10.50 8.15
C ASN A 147 -8.34 11.25 8.66
N ASN A 148 -8.20 11.33 10.00
CA ASN A 148 -6.93 11.67 10.61
C ASN A 148 -6.08 10.41 10.67
N GLU A 149 -5.00 10.39 9.91
CA GLU A 149 -4.12 9.24 9.78
C GLU A 149 -2.66 9.65 9.98
N ILE A 150 -1.83 8.68 10.32
CA ILE A 150 -0.41 8.85 10.52
C ILE A 150 0.37 7.74 9.82
N ALA A 151 1.46 8.11 9.17
CA ALA A 151 2.44 7.18 8.64
C ALA A 151 3.83 7.54 9.15
N MET A 152 4.57 6.56 9.55
CA MET A 152 6.00 6.64 9.80
C MET A 152 6.74 6.06 8.59
N LEU A 153 7.79 6.74 8.16
CA LEU A 153 8.65 6.30 7.07
C LEU A 153 10.07 6.14 7.61
N ALA A 154 10.71 5.04 7.27
CA ALA A 154 12.11 4.78 7.57
C ALA A 154 12.83 4.40 6.29
N ARG A 155 14.05 4.90 6.09
CA ARG A 155 14.93 4.45 5.00
C ARG A 155 16.05 3.64 5.61
N SER A 156 15.90 2.32 5.56
CA SER A 156 16.86 1.37 6.10
C SER A 156 16.68 0.00 5.45
N ALA A 157 17.70 -0.49 4.80
CA ALA A 157 17.69 -1.84 4.22
C ALA A 157 17.51 -2.91 5.31
N GLU A 158 18.15 -2.74 6.47
CA GLU A 158 18.01 -3.66 7.60
C GLU A 158 16.57 -3.72 8.12
N THR A 159 15.91 -2.55 8.26
CA THR A 159 14.50 -2.49 8.67
C THR A 159 13.60 -3.13 7.62
N ALA A 160 13.87 -2.90 6.33
CA ALA A 160 13.11 -3.51 5.26
C ALA A 160 13.23 -5.04 5.26
N GLU A 161 14.44 -5.57 5.41
CA GLU A 161 14.73 -7.01 5.53
C GLU A 161 14.06 -7.62 6.76
N LEU A 162 14.13 -6.94 7.90
CA LEU A 162 13.49 -7.40 9.14
C LEU A 162 11.96 -7.50 8.98
N ILE A 163 11.33 -6.52 8.35
CA ILE A 163 9.88 -6.54 8.10
C ILE A 163 9.51 -7.64 7.10
N GLU A 164 10.33 -7.87 6.07
CA GLU A 164 10.17 -9.00 5.18
C GLU A 164 10.18 -10.32 5.96
N GLU A 165 11.25 -10.56 6.70
CA GLU A 165 11.45 -11.81 7.42
C GLU A 165 10.37 -12.06 8.48
N ARG A 166 9.97 -11.01 9.21
CA ARG A 166 9.11 -11.16 10.39
C ARG A 166 7.62 -10.95 10.13
N LEU A 167 7.26 -10.29 9.03
CA LEU A 167 5.88 -9.99 8.72
C LEU A 167 5.45 -10.61 7.38
N PHE A 168 6.12 -10.27 6.26
CA PHE A 168 5.66 -10.71 4.95
C PHE A 168 5.85 -12.21 4.73
N GLU A 169 7.03 -12.76 4.97
CA GLU A 169 7.31 -14.17 4.69
C GLU A 169 6.42 -15.13 5.50
N PRO A 170 6.23 -14.96 6.83
CA PRO A 170 5.34 -15.81 7.59
C PRO A 170 3.88 -15.73 7.15
N ASP A 171 3.40 -14.52 6.77
CA ASP A 171 2.03 -14.35 6.33
C ASP A 171 1.82 -14.88 4.91
N ILE A 172 2.77 -14.70 4.01
CA ILE A 172 2.75 -15.29 2.66
C ILE A 172 2.77 -16.81 2.74
N ALA A 173 3.60 -17.40 3.60
CA ALA A 173 3.72 -18.85 3.74
C ALA A 173 2.40 -19.56 4.12
N ARG A 174 1.50 -18.86 4.79
CA ARG A 174 0.16 -19.36 5.15
C ARG A 174 -0.98 -18.80 4.29
N SER A 175 -0.66 -17.91 3.35
CA SER A 175 -1.62 -17.32 2.43
C SER A 175 -1.93 -18.24 1.24
N LYS A 176 -3.03 -17.95 0.57
CA LYS A 176 -3.39 -18.55 -0.72
C LYS A 176 -3.18 -17.52 -1.82
N ARG A 177 -2.91 -17.98 -3.03
CA ARG A 177 -2.90 -17.09 -4.19
C ARG A 177 -4.28 -16.49 -4.42
N GLY A 178 -4.36 -15.18 -4.56
CA GLY A 178 -5.58 -14.49 -4.96
C GLY A 178 -5.95 -14.85 -6.39
N VAL A 179 -7.20 -15.23 -6.59
CA VAL A 179 -7.72 -15.67 -7.88
C VAL A 179 -8.76 -14.66 -8.39
N PRO A 180 -8.64 -14.22 -9.65
CA PRO A 180 -9.65 -13.37 -10.27
C PRO A 180 -11.05 -13.98 -10.21
N PRO A 181 -12.12 -13.17 -10.05
CA PRO A 181 -13.48 -13.67 -9.99
C PRO A 181 -13.86 -14.37 -11.30
N ALA A 182 -14.23 -15.65 -11.22
CA ALA A 182 -14.54 -16.49 -12.37
C ALA A 182 -16.00 -16.40 -12.81
N GLY A 183 -16.93 -16.29 -11.85
CA GLY A 183 -18.36 -16.26 -12.09
C GLY A 183 -18.89 -14.89 -12.53
N ALA A 184 -19.95 -14.88 -13.34
CA ALA A 184 -20.61 -13.63 -13.78
C ALA A 184 -21.12 -12.80 -12.58
N ARG A 185 -21.66 -13.49 -11.56
CA ARG A 185 -22.14 -12.86 -10.33
C ARG A 185 -20.99 -12.18 -9.56
N GLU A 186 -19.88 -12.88 -9.36
CA GLU A 186 -18.73 -12.35 -8.65
C GLU A 186 -18.12 -11.12 -9.38
N ARG A 187 -18.04 -11.19 -10.72
CA ARG A 187 -17.59 -10.05 -11.54
C ARG A 187 -18.53 -8.87 -11.44
N PHE A 188 -19.85 -9.10 -11.42
CA PHE A 188 -20.84 -8.04 -11.25
C PHE A 188 -20.75 -7.42 -9.86
N GLU A 189 -20.65 -8.21 -8.80
CA GLU A 189 -20.51 -7.75 -7.43
C GLU A 189 -19.23 -6.93 -7.26
N SER A 190 -18.10 -7.39 -7.80
CA SER A 190 -16.83 -6.68 -7.72
C SER A 190 -16.87 -5.35 -8.47
N TRP A 191 -17.47 -5.32 -9.65
CA TRP A 191 -17.68 -4.09 -10.42
C TRP A 191 -18.60 -3.11 -9.68
N LEU A 192 -19.71 -3.58 -9.14
CA LEU A 192 -20.68 -2.76 -8.40
C LEU A 192 -20.02 -2.09 -7.19
N TRP A 193 -19.33 -2.86 -6.36
CA TRP A 193 -18.68 -2.33 -5.17
C TRP A 193 -17.48 -1.45 -5.49
N ASN A 194 -16.77 -1.71 -6.57
CA ASN A 194 -15.73 -0.80 -7.05
C ASN A 194 -16.32 0.55 -7.50
N THR A 195 -17.47 0.52 -8.19
CA THR A 195 -18.14 1.75 -8.65
C THR A 195 -18.74 2.55 -7.49
N LEU A 196 -19.32 1.87 -6.51
CA LEU A 196 -19.92 2.50 -5.33
C LEU A 196 -18.89 2.85 -4.24
N GLY A 197 -17.76 2.16 -4.20
CA GLY A 197 -16.73 2.32 -3.15
C GLY A 197 -16.10 3.71 -3.10
N SER A 198 -16.16 4.46 -4.19
CA SER A 198 -15.76 5.87 -4.20
C SER A 198 -16.71 6.80 -3.44
N PHE A 199 -17.90 6.31 -3.09
CA PHE A 199 -18.94 7.04 -2.34
C PHE A 199 -19.08 6.54 -0.90
N LEU A 200 -18.49 5.41 -0.55
CA LEU A 200 -18.45 4.79 0.78
C LEU A 200 -17.11 5.01 1.44
#